data_642cd549f496c05b98ab4a6cc7264b92
#
_entry.id   642cd549f496c05b98ab4a6cc7264b92
#
_cell.length_a   1.000
_cell.length_b   1.000
_cell.length_c   1.000
_cell.angle_alpha   90.00
_cell.angle_beta   90.00
_cell.angle_gamma   90.00
#
_symmetry.space_group_name_H-M   'P 1'
#
loop_
_entity.id
_entity.type
_entity.pdbx_description
1 polymer ?
#
loop_
_entity_poly.entity_id
_entity_poly.type
_entity_poly.pdbx_seq_one_letter_code
_entity_poly.pdbx_strand_id
1 'polypeptide(L)'
;MQVHRDIDNLPTFTNAVITIGTFDGVHVGHRQIINKLKTEALKINGESVIVTFHPHPRKVISSAILGVRLINTLDEKIEVLSGLGIDHLVIVPFTDAFANQPAEDYIRNFLFEKFHPDTIIIGYDHRFGRERLGDYKLMEKMAPQFGFKIKEIPKHIIDEIAISSTNIREAILHNDIEMANKLLGYTFFFEGEVVHGNKLGRQLGYPTANLKVNDPEKIVPGDGIYAVYAEVDGEWSTVNRGKSYDSQLTTPHSPLKGMMSIGFRPTVDGKKRVIEVNVFDFNKEIYGETMRVYVKKFLRAEVKFNSLEELVKQIDQDKIESLKVL
;
A
#
# COMPACT_ATOMS: atom_id res chain seq x y z
N MET A 1 0.13 6.79 -16.32
CA MET A 1 0.82 7.52 -15.23
C MET A 1 2.32 7.48 -15.45
N GLN A 2 2.98 8.62 -15.48
CA GLN A 2 4.44 8.73 -15.47
C GLN A 2 4.94 8.88 -14.03
N VAL A 3 6.05 8.21 -13.68
CA VAL A 3 6.62 8.24 -12.32
C VAL A 3 7.95 8.99 -12.35
N HIS A 4 8.05 10.03 -11.54
CA HIS A 4 9.22 10.88 -11.44
C HIS A 4 9.88 10.69 -10.06
N ARG A 5 11.15 10.27 -10.06
CA ARG A 5 11.95 10.06 -8.83
C ARG A 5 13.04 11.12 -8.65
N ASP A 6 13.35 11.86 -9.72
CA ASP A 6 14.30 12.96 -9.73
C ASP A 6 13.54 14.30 -9.77
N ILE A 7 13.50 14.98 -8.62
CA ILE A 7 12.78 16.24 -8.45
C ILE A 7 13.55 17.44 -9.05
N ASP A 8 14.81 17.25 -9.41
CA ASP A 8 15.61 18.30 -10.01
C ASP A 8 15.47 18.35 -11.55
N ASN A 9 15.00 17.25 -12.13
CA ASN A 9 14.78 17.10 -13.58
C ASN A 9 13.30 16.72 -13.87
N LEU A 10 12.36 17.47 -13.32
CA LEU A 10 10.93 17.28 -13.63
C LEU A 10 10.62 17.84 -15.03
N PRO A 11 9.69 17.22 -15.76
CA PRO A 11 9.18 17.79 -17.01
C PRO A 11 8.38 19.06 -16.74
N THR A 12 8.18 19.86 -17.77
CA THR A 12 7.21 20.96 -17.71
C THR A 12 5.80 20.35 -17.75
N PHE A 13 5.02 20.58 -16.70
CA PHE A 13 3.64 20.13 -16.64
C PHE A 13 2.71 21.18 -17.27
N THR A 14 1.72 20.72 -18.03
CA THR A 14 0.73 21.59 -18.67
C THR A 14 -0.41 21.89 -17.70
N ASN A 15 -0.59 23.18 -17.32
CA ASN A 15 -1.67 23.59 -16.41
C ASN A 15 -1.81 22.66 -15.21
N ALA A 16 -0.70 22.37 -14.52
CA ALA A 16 -0.65 21.33 -13.48
C ALA A 16 -1.68 21.54 -12.38
N VAL A 17 -2.49 20.53 -12.12
CA VAL A 17 -3.29 20.44 -10.91
C VAL A 17 -2.61 19.45 -9.98
N ILE A 18 -2.16 19.90 -8.83
CA ILE A 18 -1.36 19.07 -7.93
C ILE A 18 -2.08 18.79 -6.61
N THR A 19 -1.82 17.64 -6.04
CA THR A 19 -2.17 17.31 -4.65
C THR A 19 -0.98 16.66 -3.95
N ILE A 20 -0.88 16.86 -2.64
CA ILE A 20 0.29 16.47 -1.86
C ILE A 20 -0.16 15.60 -0.69
N GLY A 21 0.44 14.43 -0.55
CA GLY A 21 0.10 13.52 0.55
C GLY A 21 0.92 12.24 0.57
N THR A 22 0.81 11.49 1.65
CA THR A 22 1.49 10.19 1.78
C THR A 22 0.82 9.08 1.00
N PHE A 23 -0.49 9.18 0.80
CA PHE A 23 -1.32 8.21 0.08
C PHE A 23 -1.09 6.76 0.53
N ASP A 24 -0.86 6.53 1.83
CA ASP A 24 -0.63 5.19 2.35
C ASP A 24 -1.92 4.37 2.31
N GLY A 25 -1.88 3.24 1.61
CA GLY A 25 -3.02 2.37 1.37
C GLY A 25 -3.89 2.77 0.17
N VAL A 26 -3.73 3.94 -0.43
CA VAL A 26 -4.54 4.43 -1.58
C VAL A 26 -6.04 4.05 -1.46
N HIS A 27 -6.56 4.11 -0.24
CA HIS A 27 -7.88 3.64 0.15
C HIS A 27 -9.03 4.52 -0.42
N VAL A 28 -10.27 4.13 -0.18
CA VAL A 28 -11.48 4.78 -0.73
C VAL A 28 -11.48 6.31 -0.54
N GLY A 29 -11.07 6.80 0.65
CA GLY A 29 -10.97 8.24 0.90
C GLY A 29 -9.91 8.94 0.02
N HIS A 30 -8.74 8.31 -0.21
CA HIS A 30 -7.74 8.84 -1.12
C HIS A 30 -8.27 8.91 -2.57
N ARG A 31 -9.05 7.92 -2.99
CA ARG A 31 -9.66 7.90 -4.34
C ARG A 31 -10.61 9.07 -4.57
N GLN A 32 -11.30 9.56 -3.54
CA GLN A 32 -12.15 10.76 -3.65
C GLN A 32 -11.30 12.00 -4.00
N ILE A 33 -10.13 12.17 -3.35
CA ILE A 33 -9.20 13.26 -3.67
C ILE A 33 -8.67 13.11 -5.09
N ILE A 34 -8.26 11.90 -5.47
CA ILE A 34 -7.73 11.61 -6.81
C ILE A 34 -8.76 11.90 -7.89
N ASN A 35 -10.02 11.52 -7.68
CA ASN A 35 -11.09 11.84 -8.61
C ASN A 35 -11.32 13.36 -8.73
N LYS A 36 -11.29 14.11 -7.62
CA LYS A 36 -11.36 15.57 -7.63
C LYS A 36 -10.18 16.18 -8.38
N LEU A 37 -8.96 15.70 -8.14
CA LEU A 37 -7.74 16.12 -8.83
C LEU A 37 -7.89 15.98 -10.37
N LYS A 38 -8.28 14.80 -10.83
CA LYS A 38 -8.51 14.50 -12.26
C LYS A 38 -9.60 15.39 -12.86
N THR A 39 -10.70 15.56 -12.12
CA THR A 39 -11.81 16.41 -12.60
C THR A 39 -11.38 17.86 -12.75
N GLU A 40 -10.58 18.38 -11.81
CA GLU A 40 -10.09 19.77 -11.90
C GLU A 40 -9.06 19.93 -13.03
N ALA A 41 -8.18 18.96 -13.23
CA ALA A 41 -7.23 18.96 -14.36
C ALA A 41 -7.96 18.98 -15.71
N LEU A 42 -8.96 18.12 -15.88
CA LEU A 42 -9.77 18.07 -17.12
C LEU A 42 -10.47 19.40 -17.45
N LYS A 43 -10.95 20.16 -16.44
CA LYS A 43 -11.63 21.44 -16.64
C LYS A 43 -10.75 22.52 -17.31
N ILE A 44 -9.45 22.41 -17.15
CA ILE A 44 -8.49 23.41 -17.64
C ILE A 44 -7.57 22.84 -18.73
N ASN A 45 -7.88 21.67 -19.27
CA ASN A 45 -7.01 20.92 -20.19
C ASN A 45 -5.59 20.78 -19.60
N GLY A 46 -5.52 20.46 -18.29
CA GLY A 46 -4.29 20.34 -17.53
C GLY A 46 -3.98 18.90 -17.16
N GLU A 47 -2.84 18.71 -16.53
CA GLU A 47 -2.33 17.41 -16.08
C GLU A 47 -2.52 17.24 -14.56
N SER A 48 -2.90 16.04 -14.16
CA SER A 48 -3.08 15.65 -12.76
C SER A 48 -1.76 15.14 -12.17
N VAL A 49 -1.27 15.78 -11.10
CA VAL A 49 0.02 15.46 -10.48
C VAL A 49 -0.18 15.10 -9.01
N ILE A 50 0.18 13.90 -8.62
CA ILE A 50 0.28 13.52 -7.21
C ILE A 50 1.73 13.66 -6.76
N VAL A 51 1.93 14.40 -5.67
CA VAL A 51 3.22 14.52 -4.99
C VAL A 51 3.18 13.67 -3.72
N THR A 52 4.04 12.66 -3.64
CA THR A 52 4.17 11.80 -2.47
C THR A 52 5.61 11.74 -1.98
N PHE A 53 5.82 11.17 -0.80
CA PHE A 53 7.12 11.18 -0.12
C PHE A 53 7.65 9.77 0.10
N HIS A 54 8.97 9.62 -0.05
CA HIS A 54 9.69 8.42 0.35
C HIS A 54 11.10 8.79 0.87
N PRO A 55 11.52 8.28 2.06
CA PRO A 55 10.74 7.47 3.01
C PRO A 55 9.53 8.21 3.57
N HIS A 56 8.66 7.47 4.27
CA HIS A 56 7.44 8.06 4.84
C HIS A 56 7.80 9.16 5.86
N PRO A 57 7.17 10.36 5.84
CA PRO A 57 7.53 11.52 6.68
C PRO A 57 7.62 11.22 8.18
N ARG A 58 6.73 10.35 8.71
CA ARG A 58 6.77 9.96 10.12
C ARG A 58 8.07 9.27 10.53
N LYS A 59 8.73 8.61 9.60
CA LYS A 59 10.01 7.93 9.84
C LYS A 59 11.15 8.91 10.11
N VAL A 60 11.13 10.03 9.42
CA VAL A 60 12.17 11.08 9.52
C VAL A 60 11.88 12.01 10.69
N ILE A 61 10.63 12.46 10.84
CA ILE A 61 10.25 13.45 11.87
C ILE A 61 10.19 12.84 13.27
N SER A 62 9.85 11.57 13.39
CA SER A 62 9.58 10.90 14.68
C SER A 62 10.48 9.69 14.85
N SER A 63 11.77 9.91 15.07
CA SER A 63 12.75 8.85 15.40
C SER A 63 12.37 8.00 16.63
N ALA A 64 11.46 8.50 17.48
CA ALA A 64 10.94 7.81 18.66
C ALA A 64 9.76 6.86 18.39
N ILE A 65 9.13 6.92 17.20
CA ILE A 65 8.03 6.01 16.86
C ILE A 65 8.63 4.77 16.20
N LEU A 66 8.95 3.78 17.02
CA LEU A 66 9.31 2.44 16.58
C LEU A 66 8.17 1.87 15.70
N GLY A 67 8.45 1.71 14.39
CA GLY A 67 7.65 0.90 13.49
C GLY A 67 6.41 1.56 12.88
N VAL A 68 6.61 2.51 11.97
CA VAL A 68 5.53 2.88 11.05
C VAL A 68 5.19 1.64 10.21
N ARG A 69 4.01 1.07 10.41
CA ARG A 69 3.50 -0.03 9.57
C ARG A 69 2.83 0.57 8.35
N LEU A 70 3.48 0.44 7.19
CA LEU A 70 2.97 0.90 5.91
C LEU A 70 1.93 -0.08 5.35
N ILE A 71 0.80 0.44 4.89
CA ILE A 71 -0.22 -0.38 4.22
C ILE A 71 0.29 -0.84 2.86
N ASN A 72 0.97 0.06 2.12
CA ASN A 72 1.64 -0.26 0.87
C ASN A 72 3.13 0.06 0.95
N THR A 73 3.98 -0.79 0.37
CA THR A 73 5.34 -0.40 -0.02
C THR A 73 5.29 0.70 -1.08
N LEU A 74 6.43 1.31 -1.41
CA LEU A 74 6.47 2.32 -2.47
C LEU A 74 6.03 1.74 -3.82
N ASP A 75 6.52 0.56 -4.18
CA ASP A 75 6.21 -0.06 -5.47
C ASP A 75 4.75 -0.52 -5.54
N GLU A 76 4.20 -1.11 -4.47
CA GLU A 76 2.78 -1.41 -4.36
C GLU A 76 1.91 -0.13 -4.48
N LYS A 77 2.32 0.99 -3.88
CA LYS A 77 1.63 2.28 -3.99
C LYS A 77 1.63 2.79 -5.44
N ILE A 78 2.78 2.75 -6.10
CA ILE A 78 2.91 3.13 -7.52
C ILE A 78 1.97 2.30 -8.38
N GLU A 79 1.93 1.00 -8.14
CA GLU A 79 1.08 0.08 -8.87
C GLU A 79 -0.41 0.42 -8.67
N VAL A 80 -0.88 0.54 -7.43
CA VAL A 80 -2.27 0.88 -7.13
C VAL A 80 -2.66 2.25 -7.73
N LEU A 81 -1.79 3.26 -7.64
CA LEU A 81 -2.05 4.58 -8.22
C LEU A 81 -2.09 4.54 -9.75
N SER A 82 -1.28 3.69 -10.39
CA SER A 82 -1.24 3.59 -11.84
C SER A 82 -2.58 3.18 -12.46
N GLY A 83 -3.36 2.36 -11.74
CA GLY A 83 -4.70 1.95 -12.13
C GLY A 83 -5.77 3.05 -12.00
N LEU A 84 -5.46 4.20 -11.39
CA LEU A 84 -6.46 5.25 -11.14
C LEU A 84 -6.50 6.35 -12.22
N GLY A 85 -5.68 6.24 -13.27
CA GLY A 85 -5.71 7.15 -14.42
C GLY A 85 -5.28 8.58 -14.10
N ILE A 86 -4.29 8.77 -13.23
CA ILE A 86 -3.55 10.03 -13.02
C ILE A 86 -2.42 10.14 -14.04
N ASP A 87 -2.02 11.37 -14.38
CA ASP A 87 -0.99 11.58 -15.40
C ASP A 87 0.40 11.41 -14.81
N HIS A 88 0.67 12.01 -13.65
CA HIS A 88 2.01 12.05 -13.04
C HIS A 88 1.99 11.71 -11.55
N LEU A 89 3.00 10.93 -11.12
CA LEU A 89 3.35 10.70 -9.73
C LEU A 89 4.77 11.17 -9.48
N VAL A 90 4.95 12.14 -8.61
CA VAL A 90 6.27 12.64 -8.18
C VAL A 90 6.60 12.12 -6.80
N ILE A 91 7.72 11.41 -6.68
CA ILE A 91 8.21 10.84 -5.43
C ILE A 91 9.33 11.71 -4.89
N VAL A 92 9.04 12.44 -3.84
CA VAL A 92 9.99 13.38 -3.22
C VAL A 92 10.80 12.67 -2.14
N PRO A 93 12.14 12.75 -2.19
CA PRO A 93 12.98 12.30 -1.08
C PRO A 93 12.67 13.11 0.18
N PHE A 94 12.06 12.48 1.19
CA PHE A 94 11.77 13.15 2.45
C PHE A 94 12.97 13.05 3.38
N THR A 95 13.81 14.07 3.35
CA THR A 95 15.04 14.19 4.16
C THR A 95 14.85 15.18 5.31
N ASP A 96 15.78 15.17 6.28
CA ASP A 96 15.79 16.17 7.35
C ASP A 96 15.92 17.60 6.78
N ALA A 97 16.72 17.80 5.74
CA ALA A 97 16.85 19.07 5.06
C ALA A 97 15.51 19.53 4.46
N PHE A 98 14.78 18.60 3.78
CA PHE A 98 13.48 18.89 3.21
C PHE A 98 12.43 19.20 4.29
N ALA A 99 12.44 18.47 5.40
CA ALA A 99 11.51 18.68 6.52
C ALA A 99 11.74 20.02 7.24
N ASN A 100 13.00 20.47 7.32
CA ASN A 100 13.40 21.67 8.07
C ASN A 100 13.52 22.94 7.24
N GLN A 101 13.11 22.91 5.95
CA GLN A 101 13.11 24.12 5.13
C GLN A 101 12.04 25.13 5.63
N PRO A 102 12.28 26.46 5.52
CA PRO A 102 11.27 27.47 5.82
C PRO A 102 9.98 27.26 5.03
N ALA A 103 8.83 27.55 5.64
CA ALA A 103 7.54 27.29 4.98
C ALA A 103 7.35 28.12 3.68
N GLU A 104 7.89 29.35 3.64
CA GLU A 104 7.85 30.18 2.42
C GLU A 104 8.74 29.63 1.32
N ASP A 105 9.92 29.07 1.66
CA ASP A 105 10.81 28.39 0.71
C ASP A 105 10.18 27.11 0.16
N TYR A 106 9.44 26.36 0.99
CA TYR A 106 8.65 25.23 0.51
C TYR A 106 7.65 25.64 -0.58
N ILE A 107 6.94 26.76 -0.38
CA ILE A 107 5.98 27.25 -1.39
C ILE A 107 6.70 27.74 -2.64
N ARG A 108 7.74 28.56 -2.48
CA ARG A 108 8.46 29.17 -3.60
C ARG A 108 9.29 28.16 -4.36
N ASN A 109 10.32 27.58 -3.69
CA ASN A 109 11.38 26.83 -4.34
C ASN A 109 10.96 25.38 -4.67
N PHE A 110 10.01 24.83 -3.86
CA PHE A 110 9.55 23.46 -4.13
C PHE A 110 8.23 23.44 -4.91
N LEU A 111 7.16 24.09 -4.42
CA LEU A 111 5.87 23.99 -5.11
C LEU A 111 5.82 24.81 -6.39
N PHE A 112 6.23 26.07 -6.33
CA PHE A 112 6.12 26.93 -7.51
C PHE A 112 7.22 26.65 -8.54
N GLU A 113 8.49 26.69 -8.16
CA GLU A 113 9.59 26.55 -9.12
C GLU A 113 9.70 25.16 -9.75
N LYS A 114 9.31 24.10 -9.03
CA LYS A 114 9.40 22.73 -9.57
C LYS A 114 8.17 22.30 -10.38
N PHE A 115 6.98 22.80 -10.04
CA PHE A 115 5.74 22.31 -10.65
C PHE A 115 5.01 23.34 -11.50
N HIS A 116 5.24 24.63 -11.33
CA HIS A 116 4.48 25.72 -11.96
C HIS A 116 2.97 25.46 -11.98
N PRO A 117 2.35 25.19 -10.80
CA PRO A 117 0.98 24.72 -10.74
C PRO A 117 -0.01 25.81 -11.18
N ASP A 118 -1.10 25.44 -11.88
CA ASP A 118 -2.31 26.27 -12.00
C ASP A 118 -3.13 26.18 -10.70
N THR A 119 -3.29 24.96 -10.17
CA THR A 119 -4.12 24.72 -8.98
C THR A 119 -3.46 23.71 -8.04
N ILE A 120 -3.46 24.04 -6.75
CA ILE A 120 -3.04 23.13 -5.68
C ILE A 120 -4.27 22.70 -4.88
N ILE A 121 -4.46 21.40 -4.69
CA ILE A 121 -5.56 20.81 -3.91
C ILE A 121 -4.99 20.20 -2.64
N ILE A 122 -5.28 20.77 -1.47
CA ILE A 122 -4.78 20.29 -0.15
C ILE A 122 -5.86 20.34 0.92
N GLY A 123 -5.67 19.55 1.99
CA GLY A 123 -6.54 19.58 3.16
C GLY A 123 -6.27 20.80 4.05
N TYR A 124 -7.27 21.16 4.83
CA TYR A 124 -7.17 22.25 5.82
C TYR A 124 -6.10 21.99 6.90
N ASP A 125 -5.81 20.71 7.15
CA ASP A 125 -4.85 20.24 8.14
C ASP A 125 -3.43 20.05 7.57
N HIS A 126 -3.23 20.33 6.28
CA HIS A 126 -1.93 20.22 5.64
C HIS A 126 -0.92 21.12 6.32
N ARG A 127 0.19 20.52 6.78
CA ARG A 127 1.29 21.20 7.46
C ARG A 127 2.61 20.87 6.77
N PHE A 128 3.43 21.90 6.56
CA PHE A 128 4.70 21.77 5.85
C PHE A 128 5.76 22.72 6.43
N GLY A 129 6.99 22.52 5.98
CA GLY A 129 8.14 23.30 6.41
C GLY A 129 8.58 23.02 7.85
N ARG A 130 9.60 23.76 8.28
CA ARG A 130 10.20 23.63 9.62
C ARG A 130 9.14 23.73 10.70
N GLU A 131 9.18 22.79 11.65
CA GLU A 131 8.25 22.74 12.80
C GLU A 131 6.77 22.70 12.41
N ARG A 132 6.48 22.37 11.14
CA ARG A 132 5.12 22.35 10.59
C ARG A 132 4.40 23.72 10.66
N LEU A 133 5.18 24.82 10.58
CA LEU A 133 4.66 26.19 10.68
C LEU A 133 3.88 26.63 9.42
N GLY A 134 4.17 26.02 8.26
CA GLY A 134 3.39 26.23 7.05
C GLY A 134 2.02 25.55 7.14
N ASP A 135 0.99 26.25 6.69
CA ASP A 135 -0.38 25.79 6.68
C ASP A 135 -1.15 26.29 5.43
N TYR A 136 -2.42 25.89 5.35
CA TYR A 136 -3.33 26.31 4.28
C TYR A 136 -3.40 27.86 4.17
N LYS A 137 -3.48 28.59 5.29
CA LYS A 137 -3.60 30.06 5.30
C LYS A 137 -2.36 30.76 4.75
N LEU A 138 -1.17 30.26 5.10
CA LEU A 138 0.08 30.79 4.55
C LEU A 138 0.12 30.57 3.04
N MET A 139 -0.27 29.40 2.57
CA MET A 139 -0.28 29.07 1.14
C MET A 139 -1.31 29.93 0.39
N GLU A 140 -2.51 30.11 0.95
CA GLU A 140 -3.55 30.98 0.41
C GLU A 140 -3.09 32.46 0.30
N LYS A 141 -2.35 32.95 1.29
CA LYS A 141 -1.78 34.30 1.30
C LYS A 141 -0.71 34.47 0.21
N MET A 142 0.08 33.43 -0.04
CA MET A 142 1.20 33.51 -1.01
C MET A 142 0.78 33.18 -2.44
N ALA A 143 -0.27 32.39 -2.64
CA ALA A 143 -0.72 31.94 -3.94
C ALA A 143 -0.89 33.06 -5.01
N PRO A 144 -1.48 34.23 -4.69
CA PRO A 144 -1.61 35.32 -5.65
C PRO A 144 -0.27 35.86 -6.16
N GLN A 145 0.81 35.79 -5.36
CA GLN A 145 2.14 36.27 -5.73
C GLN A 145 2.78 35.40 -6.82
N PHE A 146 2.39 34.13 -6.89
CA PHE A 146 2.89 33.12 -7.82
C PHE A 146 1.87 32.75 -8.91
N GLY A 147 0.65 33.29 -8.86
CA GLY A 147 -0.37 33.10 -9.89
C GLY A 147 -1.09 31.75 -9.87
N PHE A 148 -0.98 30.95 -8.81
CA PHE A 148 -1.70 29.70 -8.68
C PHE A 148 -2.95 29.82 -7.79
N LYS A 149 -3.88 28.90 -7.96
CA LYS A 149 -5.11 28.78 -7.18
C LYS A 149 -4.98 27.70 -6.11
N ILE A 150 -5.67 27.87 -5.00
CA ILE A 150 -5.78 26.85 -3.97
C ILE A 150 -7.22 26.38 -3.86
N LYS A 151 -7.39 25.06 -3.76
CA LYS A 151 -8.68 24.44 -3.48
C LYS A 151 -8.56 23.57 -2.23
N GLU A 152 -9.41 23.85 -1.28
CA GLU A 152 -9.47 23.07 -0.05
C GLU A 152 -10.19 21.74 -0.26
N ILE A 153 -9.64 20.68 0.33
CA ILE A 153 -10.34 19.41 0.49
C ILE A 153 -11.27 19.56 1.69
N PRO A 154 -12.58 19.30 1.54
CA PRO A 154 -13.53 19.41 2.63
C PRO A 154 -13.10 18.64 3.88
N LYS A 155 -13.34 19.22 5.06
CA LYS A 155 -12.91 18.64 6.34
C LYS A 155 -13.39 17.21 6.55
N HIS A 156 -14.65 16.91 6.22
CA HIS A 156 -15.20 15.55 6.36
C HIS A 156 -14.42 14.50 5.56
N ILE A 157 -13.94 14.85 4.35
CA ILE A 157 -13.12 13.94 3.53
C ILE A 157 -11.76 13.70 4.21
N ILE A 158 -11.13 14.73 4.77
CA ILE A 158 -9.85 14.58 5.48
C ILE A 158 -10.01 13.73 6.74
N ASP A 159 -11.07 13.96 7.49
CA ASP A 159 -11.37 13.17 8.69
C ASP A 159 -11.62 11.69 8.35
N GLU A 160 -12.38 11.41 7.29
CA GLU A 160 -12.58 10.04 6.76
C GLU A 160 -11.26 9.38 6.36
N ILE A 161 -10.34 10.11 5.71
CA ILE A 161 -9.02 9.59 5.31
C ILE A 161 -8.17 9.23 6.53
N ALA A 162 -8.10 10.12 7.50
CA ALA A 162 -7.31 9.90 8.71
C ALA A 162 -7.82 8.70 9.51
N ILE A 163 -9.13 8.59 9.68
CA ILE A 163 -9.79 7.48 10.35
C ILE A 163 -9.57 6.18 9.54
N SER A 164 -9.73 6.23 8.21
CA SER A 164 -9.61 5.04 7.36
C SER A 164 -8.22 4.43 7.40
N SER A 165 -7.14 5.22 7.28
CA SER A 165 -5.76 4.69 7.34
C SER A 165 -5.45 4.04 8.70
N THR A 166 -5.96 4.60 9.79
CA THR A 166 -5.81 4.01 11.13
C THR A 166 -6.63 2.73 11.24
N ASN A 167 -7.91 2.79 10.88
CA ASN A 167 -8.80 1.64 10.95
C ASN A 167 -8.35 0.48 10.05
N ILE A 168 -7.76 0.77 8.88
CA ILE A 168 -7.21 -0.26 8.00
C ILE A 168 -6.05 -0.99 8.68
N ARG A 169 -5.12 -0.26 9.32
CA ARG A 169 -4.01 -0.90 10.04
C ARG A 169 -4.52 -1.75 11.21
N GLU A 170 -5.43 -1.21 12.00
CA GLU A 170 -6.06 -1.95 13.10
C GLU A 170 -6.78 -3.20 12.60
N ALA A 171 -7.57 -3.08 11.53
CA ALA A 171 -8.28 -4.21 10.94
C ALA A 171 -7.32 -5.30 10.45
N ILE A 172 -6.23 -4.93 9.74
CA ILE A 172 -5.22 -5.90 9.29
C ILE A 172 -4.54 -6.59 10.48
N LEU A 173 -4.14 -5.83 11.51
CA LEU A 173 -3.44 -6.36 12.67
C LEU A 173 -4.32 -7.26 13.56
N HIS A 174 -5.62 -7.00 13.60
CA HIS A 174 -6.60 -7.75 14.36
C HIS A 174 -7.39 -8.75 13.51
N ASN A 175 -6.92 -9.09 12.32
CA ASN A 175 -7.47 -10.12 11.44
C ASN A 175 -8.86 -9.82 10.83
N ASP A 176 -9.34 -8.57 10.96
CA ASP A 176 -10.58 -8.13 10.29
C ASP A 176 -10.29 -7.75 8.84
N ILE A 177 -9.92 -8.76 8.05
CA ILE A 177 -9.50 -8.59 6.66
C ILE A 177 -10.64 -8.09 5.78
N GLU A 178 -11.87 -8.51 6.06
CA GLU A 178 -13.05 -8.09 5.30
C GLU A 178 -13.29 -6.58 5.46
N MET A 179 -13.15 -6.04 6.68
CA MET A 179 -13.21 -4.61 6.93
C MET A 179 -12.04 -3.88 6.27
N ALA A 180 -10.81 -4.39 6.39
CA ALA A 180 -9.64 -3.80 5.74
C ALA A 180 -9.85 -3.68 4.22
N ASN A 181 -10.29 -4.75 3.56
CA ASN A 181 -10.56 -4.78 2.11
C ASN A 181 -11.68 -3.81 1.72
N LYS A 182 -12.75 -3.72 2.53
CA LYS A 182 -13.82 -2.74 2.31
C LYS A 182 -13.32 -1.30 2.36
N LEU A 183 -12.52 -0.96 3.35
CA LEU A 183 -11.95 0.39 3.51
C LEU A 183 -10.92 0.72 2.43
N LEU A 184 -10.10 -0.25 2.02
CA LEU A 184 -9.15 -0.11 0.92
C LEU A 184 -9.86 0.07 -0.43
N GLY A 185 -10.99 -0.61 -0.64
CA GLY A 185 -11.67 -0.70 -1.93
C GLY A 185 -10.95 -1.64 -2.92
N TYR A 186 -10.03 -2.46 -2.42
CA TYR A 186 -9.34 -3.55 -3.12
C TYR A 186 -8.90 -4.62 -2.12
N THR A 187 -8.58 -5.82 -2.59
CA THR A 187 -8.08 -6.89 -1.72
C THR A 187 -6.67 -6.55 -1.22
N PHE A 188 -6.49 -6.50 0.10
CA PHE A 188 -5.18 -6.28 0.72
C PHE A 188 -4.18 -7.33 0.26
N PHE A 189 -2.98 -6.89 -0.10
CA PHE A 189 -1.92 -7.78 -0.55
C PHE A 189 -0.55 -7.36 0.01
N PHE A 190 0.36 -8.32 -0.03
CA PHE A 190 1.79 -8.11 0.24
C PHE A 190 2.61 -9.11 -0.55
N GLU A 191 3.90 -8.82 -0.70
CA GLU A 191 4.86 -9.66 -1.39
C GLU A 191 5.94 -10.17 -0.45
N GLY A 192 6.46 -11.36 -0.76
CA GLY A 192 7.60 -11.93 -0.09
C GLY A 192 8.39 -12.85 -0.99
N GLU A 193 9.69 -12.96 -0.72
CA GLU A 193 10.55 -13.95 -1.32
C GLU A 193 10.24 -15.35 -0.76
N VAL A 194 10.12 -16.35 -1.62
CA VAL A 194 9.93 -17.75 -1.20
C VAL A 194 11.25 -18.32 -0.72
N VAL A 195 11.33 -18.63 0.56
CA VAL A 195 12.53 -19.14 1.20
C VAL A 195 12.37 -20.58 1.67
N HIS A 196 13.50 -21.25 1.93
CA HIS A 196 13.47 -22.60 2.47
C HIS A 196 12.89 -22.64 3.90
N GLY A 197 12.02 -23.62 4.17
CA GLY A 197 11.45 -23.93 5.46
C GLY A 197 11.67 -25.37 5.89
N ASN A 198 11.00 -25.81 6.95
CA ASN A 198 11.18 -27.14 7.55
C ASN A 198 10.54 -28.29 6.76
N LYS A 199 9.84 -28.00 5.64
CA LYS A 199 9.18 -28.98 4.73
C LYS A 199 8.19 -29.94 5.41
N LEU A 200 7.70 -29.66 6.61
CA LEU A 200 6.74 -30.50 7.32
C LEU A 200 5.42 -30.63 6.54
N GLY A 201 4.91 -29.53 5.99
CA GLY A 201 3.69 -29.54 5.17
C GLY A 201 3.77 -30.52 3.98
N ARG A 202 4.94 -30.64 3.33
CA ARG A 202 5.15 -31.61 2.23
C ARG A 202 4.94 -33.04 2.70
N GLN A 203 5.38 -33.40 3.90
CA GLN A 203 5.18 -34.75 4.48
C GLN A 203 3.71 -35.04 4.80
N LEU A 204 2.94 -34.01 5.08
CA LEU A 204 1.50 -34.09 5.39
C LEU A 204 0.60 -33.97 4.14
N GLY A 205 1.18 -33.87 2.93
CA GLY A 205 0.42 -33.70 1.68
C GLY A 205 0.04 -32.23 1.38
N TYR A 206 0.51 -31.28 2.19
CA TYR A 206 0.24 -29.85 2.06
C TYR A 206 1.54 -29.04 1.93
N PRO A 207 2.23 -29.10 0.77
CA PRO A 207 3.46 -28.34 0.57
C PRO A 207 3.20 -26.84 0.74
N THR A 208 4.06 -26.16 1.50
CA THR A 208 3.96 -24.73 1.77
C THR A 208 5.18 -23.98 1.25
N ALA A 209 4.94 -22.79 0.70
CA ALA A 209 5.95 -21.77 0.46
C ALA A 209 6.13 -20.92 1.74
N ASN A 210 7.36 -20.82 2.24
CA ASN A 210 7.68 -19.90 3.35
C ASN A 210 8.01 -18.54 2.78
N LEU A 211 7.33 -17.50 3.21
CA LEU A 211 7.52 -16.15 2.71
C LEU A 211 8.35 -15.30 3.66
N LYS A 212 9.35 -14.63 3.12
CA LYS A 212 10.11 -13.58 3.77
C LYS A 212 9.71 -12.22 3.17
N VAL A 213 9.00 -11.42 3.93
CA VAL A 213 8.67 -10.05 3.54
C VAL A 213 9.93 -9.21 3.68
N ASN A 214 10.40 -8.62 2.57
CA ASN A 214 11.68 -7.93 2.53
C ASN A 214 11.61 -6.53 3.13
N ASP A 215 10.48 -5.83 3.01
CA ASP A 215 10.29 -4.52 3.62
C ASP A 215 9.81 -4.66 5.08
N PRO A 216 10.64 -4.31 6.07
CA PRO A 216 10.29 -4.44 7.48
C PRO A 216 9.15 -3.49 7.92
N GLU A 217 8.85 -2.48 7.12
CA GLU A 217 7.78 -1.51 7.39
C GLU A 217 6.44 -1.98 6.83
N LYS A 218 6.44 -2.95 5.90
CA LYS A 218 5.20 -3.50 5.35
C LYS A 218 4.37 -4.15 6.44
N ILE A 219 3.10 -3.73 6.54
CA ILE A 219 2.15 -4.36 7.44
C ILE A 219 1.82 -5.77 6.95
N VAL A 220 1.76 -6.70 7.89
CA VAL A 220 1.38 -8.10 7.66
C VAL A 220 0.25 -8.42 8.64
N PRO A 221 -0.77 -9.20 8.23
CA PRO A 221 -1.88 -9.56 9.10
C PRO A 221 -1.44 -10.20 10.42
N GLY A 222 -2.30 -10.22 11.41
CA GLY A 222 -2.08 -10.90 12.68
C GLY A 222 -1.87 -12.41 12.52
N ASP A 223 -1.66 -13.12 13.62
CA ASP A 223 -1.45 -14.58 13.57
C ASP A 223 -2.78 -15.30 13.33
N GLY A 224 -2.75 -16.35 12.50
CA GLY A 224 -3.91 -17.16 12.17
C GLY A 224 -3.88 -17.78 10.79
N ILE A 225 -5.01 -18.33 10.37
CA ILE A 225 -5.20 -19.00 9.08
C ILE A 225 -6.12 -18.15 8.20
N TYR A 226 -5.74 -18.04 6.92
CA TYR A 226 -6.39 -17.14 5.96
C TYR A 226 -6.67 -17.85 4.65
N ALA A 227 -7.81 -17.54 4.04
CA ALA A 227 -8.06 -17.82 2.62
C ALA A 227 -7.39 -16.74 1.76
N VAL A 228 -6.62 -17.16 0.77
CA VAL A 228 -5.80 -16.25 -0.04
C VAL A 228 -5.84 -16.63 -1.52
N TYR A 229 -5.57 -15.61 -2.37
CA TYR A 229 -5.07 -15.86 -3.71
C TYR A 229 -3.57 -15.60 -3.74
N ALA A 230 -2.85 -16.30 -4.62
CA ALA A 230 -1.41 -16.17 -4.80
C ALA A 230 -1.05 -15.96 -6.27
N GLU A 231 -0.02 -15.14 -6.49
CA GLU A 231 0.67 -14.98 -7.77
C GLU A 231 2.16 -15.20 -7.55
N VAL A 232 2.83 -15.87 -8.50
CA VAL A 232 4.25 -16.17 -8.43
C VAL A 232 4.94 -15.53 -9.63
N ASP A 233 6.05 -14.83 -9.42
CA ASP A 233 6.84 -14.22 -10.49
C ASP A 233 7.31 -15.30 -11.50
N GLY A 234 7.26 -14.94 -12.82
CA GLY A 234 7.64 -15.82 -13.91
C GLY A 234 6.47 -16.44 -14.67
N GLU A 235 5.32 -16.65 -14.07
CA GLU A 235 4.11 -17.12 -14.77
C GLU A 235 3.16 -15.96 -15.19
N TRP A 236 3.35 -14.75 -14.64
CA TRP A 236 2.42 -13.62 -14.76
C TRP A 236 3.01 -12.30 -15.22
N SER A 237 4.34 -12.17 -15.29
CA SER A 237 5.01 -10.87 -15.38
C SER A 237 4.90 -10.15 -16.72
N THR A 238 4.40 -10.77 -17.78
CA THR A 238 4.48 -10.19 -19.13
C THR A 238 3.20 -9.53 -19.65
N VAL A 239 2.04 -9.73 -19.02
CA VAL A 239 0.77 -9.31 -19.63
C VAL A 239 0.05 -8.16 -18.88
N ASN A 240 0.32 -7.91 -17.60
CA ASN A 240 -0.54 -7.04 -16.79
C ASN A 240 0.09 -5.86 -16.05
N ARG A 241 1.32 -5.47 -16.34
CA ARG A 241 1.91 -4.20 -15.82
C ARG A 241 1.29 -2.95 -16.45
N GLY A 242 -0.02 -2.86 -16.55
CA GLY A 242 -0.66 -1.69 -17.17
C GLY A 242 -2.18 -1.73 -17.27
N LYS A 243 -2.84 -2.74 -16.72
CA LYS A 243 -4.31 -2.79 -16.75
C LYS A 243 -4.91 -2.38 -15.41
N SER A 244 -5.92 -1.53 -15.50
CA SER A 244 -6.66 -0.90 -14.41
C SER A 244 -7.08 -1.91 -13.32
N TYR A 245 -6.81 -1.55 -12.07
CA TYR A 245 -7.47 -2.14 -10.91
C TYR A 245 -8.95 -1.75 -10.91
N ASP A 246 -9.76 -2.42 -11.71
CA ASP A 246 -11.19 -2.35 -11.53
C ASP A 246 -11.58 -3.32 -10.41
N SER A 247 -12.59 -2.97 -9.65
CA SER A 247 -13.08 -3.66 -8.45
C SER A 247 -13.60 -5.10 -8.70
N GLN A 248 -13.49 -5.56 -9.92
CA GLN A 248 -13.69 -6.96 -10.31
C GLN A 248 -12.35 -7.49 -10.82
N LEU A 249 -11.79 -8.48 -10.14
CA LEU A 249 -10.66 -9.28 -10.57
C LEU A 249 -10.96 -9.98 -11.91
N THR A 250 -10.97 -9.21 -13.00
CA THR A 250 -11.02 -9.74 -14.36
C THR A 250 -9.59 -9.83 -14.90
N THR A 251 -8.81 -10.73 -14.32
CA THR A 251 -7.55 -11.16 -14.94
C THR A 251 -7.85 -12.24 -15.97
N PRO A 252 -7.19 -12.25 -17.14
CA PRO A 252 -7.39 -13.32 -18.13
C PRO A 252 -6.99 -14.71 -17.66
N HIS A 253 -6.37 -14.82 -16.49
CA HIS A 253 -6.01 -16.07 -15.84
C HIS A 253 -6.47 -15.97 -14.39
N SER A 254 -7.09 -16.99 -13.85
CA SER A 254 -7.54 -17.04 -12.46
C SER A 254 -6.32 -17.10 -11.53
N PRO A 255 -6.23 -16.20 -10.50
CA PRO A 255 -5.16 -16.31 -9.52
C PRO A 255 -5.23 -17.65 -8.81
N LEU A 256 -4.05 -18.17 -8.41
CA LEU A 256 -3.97 -19.44 -7.70
C LEU A 256 -4.67 -19.33 -6.36
N LYS A 257 -5.55 -20.26 -6.05
CA LYS A 257 -6.22 -20.36 -4.76
C LYS A 257 -5.31 -21.00 -3.73
N GLY A 258 -5.41 -20.55 -2.49
CA GLY A 258 -4.59 -21.10 -1.43
C GLY A 258 -5.10 -20.76 -0.03
N MET A 259 -4.38 -21.26 0.96
CA MET A 259 -4.51 -20.85 2.35
C MET A 259 -3.15 -20.46 2.90
N MET A 260 -3.15 -19.52 3.84
CA MET A 260 -1.96 -19.00 4.46
C MET A 260 -2.04 -19.14 5.97
N SER A 261 -0.93 -19.55 6.58
CA SER A 261 -0.74 -19.55 8.03
C SER A 261 0.28 -18.48 8.40
N ILE A 262 -0.04 -17.66 9.37
CA ILE A 262 0.89 -16.72 10.02
C ILE A 262 0.95 -17.09 11.50
N GLY A 263 2.16 -17.34 12.01
CA GLY A 263 2.31 -17.69 13.42
C GLY A 263 3.76 -17.91 13.83
N PHE A 264 3.96 -18.29 15.09
CA PHE A 264 5.28 -18.51 15.66
C PHE A 264 5.70 -19.97 15.59
N ARG A 265 6.92 -20.22 15.17
CA ARG A 265 7.54 -21.55 15.18
C ARG A 265 8.73 -21.54 16.12
N PRO A 266 8.92 -22.61 16.93
CA PRO A 266 10.12 -22.77 17.73
C PRO A 266 11.37 -22.81 16.88
N THR A 267 12.43 -22.12 17.31
CA THR A 267 13.76 -22.14 16.70
C THR A 267 14.79 -22.41 17.79
N VAL A 268 16.04 -22.68 17.39
CA VAL A 268 17.15 -22.87 18.34
C VAL A 268 17.35 -21.62 19.21
N ASP A 269 17.14 -20.44 18.64
CA ASP A 269 17.34 -19.15 19.31
C ASP A 269 16.05 -18.52 19.88
N GLY A 270 14.93 -19.30 19.93
CA GLY A 270 13.65 -18.82 20.48
C GLY A 270 12.44 -19.10 19.59
N LYS A 271 11.62 -18.08 19.28
CA LYS A 271 10.45 -18.19 18.42
C LYS A 271 10.60 -17.25 17.23
N LYS A 272 10.40 -17.76 16.03
CA LYS A 272 10.37 -16.97 14.80
C LYS A 272 8.93 -16.92 14.26
N ARG A 273 8.46 -15.72 13.93
CA ARG A 273 7.20 -15.54 13.21
C ARG A 273 7.43 -15.93 11.75
N VAL A 274 6.60 -16.79 11.22
CA VAL A 274 6.69 -17.32 9.85
C VAL A 274 5.37 -17.11 9.12
N ILE A 275 5.47 -17.00 7.80
CA ILE A 275 4.33 -16.92 6.88
C ILE A 275 4.47 -18.12 5.95
N GLU A 276 3.49 -19.01 5.98
CA GLU A 276 3.47 -20.24 5.17
C GLU A 276 2.23 -20.22 4.28
N VAL A 277 2.42 -20.34 2.96
CA VAL A 277 1.33 -20.36 1.98
C VAL A 277 1.27 -21.72 1.33
N ASN A 278 0.14 -22.42 1.44
CA ASN A 278 -0.20 -23.58 0.66
C ASN A 278 -1.05 -23.16 -0.54
N VAL A 279 -0.52 -23.29 -1.73
CA VAL A 279 -1.21 -23.04 -2.98
C VAL A 279 -1.86 -24.34 -3.45
N PHE A 280 -3.18 -24.31 -3.68
CA PHE A 280 -3.92 -25.52 -4.06
C PHE A 280 -3.60 -25.95 -5.49
N ASP A 281 -3.48 -27.25 -5.68
CA ASP A 281 -3.23 -27.88 -6.98
C ASP A 281 -1.96 -27.36 -7.70
N PHE A 282 -0.98 -26.89 -6.91
CA PHE A 282 0.28 -26.35 -7.39
C PHE A 282 1.47 -27.22 -6.94
N ASN A 283 2.30 -27.65 -7.90
CA ASN A 283 3.42 -28.58 -7.62
C ASN A 283 4.71 -28.16 -8.35
N LYS A 284 5.10 -26.89 -8.23
CA LYS A 284 6.36 -26.37 -8.76
C LYS A 284 7.28 -25.93 -7.64
N GLU A 285 8.60 -26.03 -7.86
CA GLU A 285 9.59 -25.41 -6.98
C GLU A 285 9.76 -23.94 -7.38
N ILE A 286 9.58 -23.04 -6.40
CA ILE A 286 9.56 -21.59 -6.59
C ILE A 286 10.47 -20.88 -5.58
N TYR A 287 11.48 -21.55 -5.07
CA TYR A 287 12.45 -20.94 -4.14
C TYR A 287 13.21 -19.79 -4.81
N GLY A 288 13.32 -18.67 -4.11
CA GLY A 288 13.97 -17.44 -4.60
C GLY A 288 13.05 -16.57 -5.48
N GLU A 289 11.87 -17.08 -5.85
CA GLU A 289 10.89 -16.28 -6.59
C GLU A 289 10.09 -15.37 -5.63
N THR A 290 9.53 -14.28 -6.16
CA THR A 290 8.61 -13.42 -5.41
C THR A 290 7.20 -14.00 -5.52
N MET A 291 6.54 -14.16 -4.38
CA MET A 291 5.13 -14.49 -4.30
C MET A 291 4.34 -13.31 -3.76
N ARG A 292 3.29 -12.92 -4.48
CA ARG A 292 2.29 -11.96 -4.02
C ARG A 292 1.10 -12.72 -3.45
N VAL A 293 0.64 -12.29 -2.27
CA VAL A 293 -0.49 -12.89 -1.56
C VAL A 293 -1.59 -11.86 -1.36
N TYR A 294 -2.76 -12.13 -1.92
CA TYR A 294 -3.98 -11.34 -1.72
C TYR A 294 -4.81 -11.98 -0.61
N VAL A 295 -4.96 -11.27 0.50
CA VAL A 295 -5.61 -11.81 1.69
C VAL A 295 -7.12 -11.55 1.60
N LYS A 296 -7.89 -12.63 1.42
CA LYS A 296 -9.32 -12.54 1.19
C LYS A 296 -10.14 -12.55 2.47
N LYS A 297 -9.82 -13.50 3.38
CA LYS A 297 -10.58 -13.70 4.61
C LYS A 297 -9.74 -14.36 5.69
N PHE A 298 -9.94 -13.96 6.94
CA PHE A 298 -9.49 -14.69 8.11
C PHE A 298 -10.42 -15.87 8.39
N LEU A 299 -9.86 -17.06 8.58
CA LEU A 299 -10.63 -18.29 8.84
C LEU A 299 -10.71 -18.59 10.33
N ARG A 300 -9.56 -18.61 11.00
CA ARG A 300 -9.45 -18.91 12.43
C ARG A 300 -8.09 -18.55 13.02
N ALA A 301 -8.02 -18.52 14.34
CA ALA A 301 -6.75 -18.45 15.06
C ALA A 301 -5.94 -19.77 14.97
N GLU A 302 -4.64 -19.71 15.23
CA GLU A 302 -3.81 -20.92 15.39
C GLU A 302 -4.28 -21.73 16.61
N VAL A 303 -4.27 -23.05 16.45
CA VAL A 303 -4.61 -24.01 17.49
C VAL A 303 -3.50 -25.05 17.60
N LYS A 304 -3.20 -25.52 18.80
CA LYS A 304 -2.31 -26.66 19.03
C LYS A 304 -3.09 -27.96 18.90
N PHE A 305 -2.47 -28.97 18.26
CA PHE A 305 -3.04 -30.28 18.10
C PHE A 305 -2.24 -31.30 18.90
N ASN A 306 -2.93 -32.33 19.39
CA ASN A 306 -2.33 -33.38 20.19
C ASN A 306 -1.78 -34.52 19.30
N SER A 307 -2.22 -34.62 18.04
CA SER A 307 -1.75 -35.61 17.08
C SER A 307 -1.63 -35.02 15.67
N LEU A 308 -0.87 -35.71 14.80
CA LEU A 308 -0.75 -35.35 13.39
C LEU A 308 -2.06 -35.57 12.63
N GLU A 309 -2.85 -36.56 13.02
CA GLU A 309 -4.17 -36.84 12.42
C GLU A 309 -5.15 -35.69 12.67
N GLU A 310 -5.17 -35.15 13.89
CA GLU A 310 -5.98 -33.98 14.22
C GLU A 310 -5.54 -32.76 13.40
N LEU A 311 -4.25 -32.56 13.26
CA LEU A 311 -3.69 -31.47 12.45
C LEU A 311 -4.11 -31.60 10.97
N VAL A 312 -3.95 -32.77 10.37
CA VAL A 312 -4.32 -33.02 8.96
C VAL A 312 -5.82 -32.80 8.76
N LYS A 313 -6.65 -33.34 9.64
CA LYS A 313 -8.11 -33.14 9.57
C LYS A 313 -8.51 -31.66 9.63
N GLN A 314 -7.81 -30.87 10.45
CA GLN A 314 -8.07 -29.42 10.50
C GLN A 314 -7.58 -28.72 9.23
N ILE A 315 -6.44 -29.10 8.67
CA ILE A 315 -5.95 -28.55 7.40
C ILE A 315 -6.93 -28.85 6.26
N ASP A 316 -7.49 -30.07 6.21
CA ASP A 316 -8.55 -30.43 5.25
C ASP A 316 -9.76 -29.52 5.36
N GLN A 317 -10.20 -29.25 6.62
CA GLN A 317 -11.30 -28.35 6.87
C GLN A 317 -10.98 -26.90 6.45
N ASP A 318 -9.77 -26.41 6.74
CA ASP A 318 -9.31 -25.06 6.36
C ASP A 318 -9.29 -24.92 4.82
N LYS A 319 -8.87 -25.96 4.08
CA LYS A 319 -8.94 -25.99 2.61
C LYS A 319 -10.38 -25.88 2.11
N ILE A 320 -11.31 -26.64 2.71
CA ILE A 320 -12.73 -26.59 2.35
C ILE A 320 -13.31 -25.19 2.60
N GLU A 321 -13.01 -24.60 3.76
CA GLU A 321 -13.49 -23.24 4.10
C GLU A 321 -12.86 -22.17 3.18
N SER A 322 -11.58 -22.32 2.83
CA SER A 322 -10.92 -21.42 1.88
C SER A 322 -11.61 -21.46 0.51
N LEU A 323 -11.90 -22.66 -0.01
CA LEU A 323 -12.53 -22.82 -1.32
C LEU A 323 -13.97 -22.30 -1.40
N LYS A 324 -14.68 -22.15 -0.26
CA LYS A 324 -16.02 -21.54 -0.21
C LYS A 324 -15.97 -20.03 -0.41
N VAL A 325 -14.85 -19.35 -0.12
CA VAL A 325 -14.75 -17.88 -0.15
C VAL A 325 -13.82 -17.37 -1.26
N LEU A 326 -13.08 -18.26 -1.91
CA LEU A 326 -12.25 -18.03 -3.08
C LEU A 326 -12.97 -18.50 -4.36
#